data_0ec020453735e1abc8edbc3fce8a52d7
#
_entry.id   0ec020453735e1abc8edbc3fce8a52d7
#
_cell.length_a   1.000
_cell.length_b   1.000
_cell.length_c   1.000
_cell.angle_alpha   90.00
_cell.angle_beta   90.00
_cell.angle_gamma   90.00
#
_symmetry.space_group_name_H-M   'P 1'
#
loop_
_entity.id
_entity.type
_entity.pdbx_description
1 polymer ?
#
loop_
_entity_poly.entity_id
_entity_poly.type
_entity_poly.pdbx_seq_one_letter_code
_entity_poly.pdbx_strand_id
1 'polypeptide(L)'
;MKKIQKRYPILAAIILLFAAYFGWYENDQSQDNIFGQAGQVTQAIQSSQASQSAKSTLTFRSDSLREEHFEKHGIEMGFASAKEYEKAAAAVVSDSRALHKLEKEDGDDVYYLKDTNEFVIVSTDGYIRTYFYPMDGIEYFERQ
;
A
#
# COMPACT_ATOMS: atom_id res chain seq x y z
N MET A 1 -16.65 -17.54 -43.15
CA MET A 1 -15.81 -18.04 -42.06
C MET A 1 -14.64 -17.10 -41.86
N LYS A 2 -14.68 -16.21 -40.83
CA LYS A 2 -13.58 -15.26 -40.54
C LYS A 2 -12.66 -15.86 -39.51
N LYS A 3 -11.38 -16.01 -39.82
CA LYS A 3 -10.32 -16.51 -38.96
C LYS A 3 -10.05 -15.51 -37.83
N ILE A 4 -10.25 -15.93 -36.59
CA ILE A 4 -9.84 -15.19 -35.38
C ILE A 4 -8.33 -15.37 -35.25
N GLN A 5 -7.59 -14.31 -35.52
CA GLN A 5 -6.15 -14.25 -35.34
C GLN A 5 -5.79 -14.12 -33.85
N LYS A 6 -4.98 -15.07 -33.39
CA LYS A 6 -4.42 -15.15 -32.03
C LYS A 6 -3.59 -13.90 -31.69
N ARG A 7 -4.01 -13.15 -30.66
CA ARG A 7 -3.31 -11.94 -30.18
C ARG A 7 -2.64 -12.12 -28.81
N TYR A 8 -2.09 -13.29 -28.50
CA TYR A 8 -1.50 -13.55 -27.18
C TYR A 8 -0.05 -14.12 -27.14
N PRO A 9 0.90 -13.75 -28.00
CA PRO A 9 2.29 -14.15 -27.79
C PRO A 9 3.05 -13.26 -26.78
N ILE A 10 2.58 -12.04 -26.52
CA ILE A 10 3.31 -11.08 -25.67
C ILE A 10 3.06 -11.32 -24.18
N LEU A 11 1.85 -11.71 -23.80
CA LEU A 11 1.50 -12.01 -22.40
C LEU A 11 2.21 -13.27 -21.87
N ALA A 12 2.42 -14.27 -22.71
CA ALA A 12 3.15 -15.49 -22.33
C ALA A 12 4.65 -15.23 -22.07
N ALA A 13 5.26 -14.29 -22.80
CA ALA A 13 6.67 -13.93 -22.62
C ALA A 13 6.92 -13.15 -21.32
N ILE A 14 5.97 -12.34 -20.89
CA ILE A 14 6.07 -11.56 -19.64
C ILE A 14 5.97 -12.47 -18.41
N ILE A 15 5.13 -13.51 -18.45
CA ILE A 15 4.96 -14.47 -17.34
C ILE A 15 6.24 -15.31 -17.15
N LEU A 16 6.93 -15.69 -18.24
CA LEU A 16 8.17 -16.46 -18.16
C LEU A 16 9.37 -15.65 -17.63
N LEU A 17 9.41 -14.35 -17.91
CA LEU A 17 10.45 -13.46 -17.36
C LEU A 17 10.27 -13.20 -15.86
N PHE A 18 9.02 -13.15 -15.36
CA PHE A 18 8.74 -13.02 -13.93
C PHE A 18 9.12 -14.27 -13.13
N ALA A 19 8.92 -15.47 -13.69
CA ALA A 19 9.31 -16.72 -13.04
C ALA A 19 10.85 -16.87 -12.92
N ALA A 20 11.61 -16.37 -13.89
CA ALA A 20 13.07 -16.38 -13.84
C ALA A 20 13.65 -15.35 -12.85
N TYR A 21 12.97 -14.22 -12.64
CA TYR A 21 13.41 -13.19 -11.71
C TYR A 21 13.13 -13.57 -10.24
N PHE A 22 12.01 -14.26 -9.97
CA PHE A 22 11.68 -14.73 -8.62
C PHE A 22 12.44 -15.99 -8.19
N GLY A 23 12.89 -16.83 -9.13
CA GLY A 23 13.63 -18.05 -8.81
C GLY A 23 15.10 -17.84 -8.40
N TRP A 24 15.64 -16.63 -8.50
CA TRP A 24 17.03 -16.34 -8.16
C TRP A 24 17.23 -15.60 -6.83
N TYR A 25 16.14 -15.33 -6.10
CA TYR A 25 16.20 -14.57 -4.84
C TYR A 25 16.21 -15.45 -3.56
N GLU A 26 16.14 -16.77 -3.70
CA GLU A 26 16.21 -17.69 -2.57
C GLU A 26 17.47 -18.55 -2.65
N ASN A 27 18.65 -18.01 -2.37
CA ASN A 27 19.74 -18.77 -1.77
C ASN A 27 20.96 -17.91 -1.48
N ASP A 28 20.96 -17.19 -0.35
CA ASP A 28 22.20 -16.88 0.37
C ASP A 28 21.93 -16.72 1.87
N GLN A 29 21.93 -17.83 2.57
CA GLN A 29 22.02 -17.93 4.02
C GLN A 29 23.41 -18.43 4.36
N SER A 30 24.40 -17.56 4.33
CA SER A 30 25.68 -17.85 4.97
C SER A 30 25.64 -17.38 6.42
N GLN A 31 25.65 -18.35 7.31
CA GLN A 31 25.86 -18.16 8.75
C GLN A 31 27.30 -17.75 9.00
N ASP A 32 27.50 -16.59 9.60
CA ASP A 32 28.71 -16.31 10.37
C ASP A 32 28.34 -15.80 11.75
N ASN A 33 28.63 -16.67 12.73
CA ASN A 33 28.60 -16.41 14.14
C ASN A 33 29.70 -15.40 14.51
N ILE A 34 29.33 -14.24 15.06
CA ILE A 34 30.22 -13.49 15.93
C ILE A 34 29.48 -13.19 17.24
N PHE A 35 29.82 -13.97 18.26
CA PHE A 35 29.54 -13.68 19.65
C PHE A 35 30.40 -12.48 20.11
N GLY A 36 29.74 -11.46 20.68
CA GLY A 36 30.44 -10.52 21.54
C GLY A 36 30.12 -9.06 21.31
N GLN A 37 29.08 -8.55 21.85
CA GLN A 37 28.88 -7.34 22.68
C GLN A 37 27.39 -7.04 22.80
N ALA A 38 26.77 -7.72 23.71
CA ALA A 38 25.43 -7.41 24.17
C ALA A 38 25.46 -6.19 25.11
N GLY A 39 24.66 -5.19 24.86
CA GLY A 39 24.24 -4.33 25.96
C GLY A 39 23.72 -2.93 25.67
N GLN A 40 23.85 -2.33 24.49
CA GLN A 40 23.42 -0.93 24.33
C GLN A 40 22.70 -0.58 22.99
N VAL A 41 22.47 -1.53 22.11
CA VAL A 41 21.84 -1.27 20.81
C VAL A 41 20.34 -1.64 20.77
N THR A 42 19.87 -2.31 21.81
CA THR A 42 18.52 -2.91 21.82
C THR A 42 17.37 -1.89 22.04
N GLN A 43 17.65 -0.72 22.63
CA GLN A 43 16.59 0.28 22.89
C GLN A 43 16.26 1.20 21.70
N ALA A 44 17.23 1.48 20.83
CA ALA A 44 17.01 2.35 19.67
C ALA A 44 16.28 1.62 18.52
N ILE A 45 16.44 0.30 18.41
CA ILE A 45 15.80 -0.53 17.38
C ILE A 45 14.32 -0.79 17.73
N GLN A 46 13.99 -0.92 19.02
CA GLN A 46 12.62 -1.13 19.46
C GLN A 46 11.70 0.08 19.25
N SER A 47 12.22 1.32 19.36
CA SER A 47 11.42 2.52 19.13
C SER A 47 11.09 2.76 17.66
N SER A 48 11.99 2.44 16.74
CA SER A 48 11.74 2.55 15.29
C SER A 48 10.84 1.46 14.74
N GLN A 49 10.93 0.24 15.30
CA GLN A 49 10.04 -0.87 14.91
C GLN A 49 8.62 -0.70 15.47
N ALA A 50 8.44 -0.12 16.66
CA ALA A 50 7.13 0.16 17.22
C ALA A 50 6.36 1.22 16.41
N SER A 51 7.04 2.25 15.89
CA SER A 51 6.41 3.28 15.06
C SER A 51 6.01 2.76 13.66
N GLN A 52 6.79 1.85 13.08
CA GLN A 52 6.47 1.23 11.80
C GLN A 52 5.40 0.12 11.94
N SER A 53 5.39 -0.60 13.06
CA SER A 53 4.37 -1.63 13.34
C SER A 53 2.98 -1.03 13.61
N ALA A 54 2.89 0.14 14.25
CA ALA A 54 1.63 0.82 14.50
C ALA A 54 0.97 1.32 13.20
N LYS A 55 1.77 1.76 12.19
CA LYS A 55 1.25 2.17 10.89
C LYS A 55 0.88 0.99 9.98
N SER A 56 1.47 -0.18 10.16
CA SER A 56 1.15 -1.37 9.36
C SER A 56 -0.15 -2.09 9.76
N THR A 57 -0.81 -1.64 10.83
CA THR A 57 -2.10 -2.17 11.30
C THR A 57 -3.30 -1.29 10.95
N LEU A 58 -3.11 -0.25 10.14
CA LEU A 58 -4.19 0.62 9.71
C LEU A 58 -5.17 -0.16 8.81
N THR A 59 -6.44 -0.19 9.20
CA THR A 59 -7.49 -0.96 8.53
C THR A 59 -8.76 -0.14 8.34
N PHE A 60 -9.68 -0.60 7.52
CA PHE A 60 -11.06 -0.13 7.55
C PHE A 60 -11.72 -0.51 8.88
N ARG A 61 -12.74 0.22 9.31
CA ARG A 61 -13.44 -0.01 10.58
C ARG A 61 -14.10 -1.40 10.66
N SER A 62 -14.48 -1.97 9.52
CA SER A 62 -15.04 -3.32 9.43
C SER A 62 -14.71 -3.98 8.09
N ASP A 63 -14.81 -5.31 8.06
CA ASP A 63 -14.66 -6.08 6.82
C ASP A 63 -15.72 -5.67 5.78
N SER A 64 -16.96 -5.39 6.20
CA SER A 64 -18.03 -4.95 5.30
C SER A 64 -17.69 -3.62 4.61
N LEU A 65 -17.18 -2.63 5.36
CA LEU A 65 -16.76 -1.34 4.78
C LEU A 65 -15.56 -1.52 3.85
N ARG A 66 -14.60 -2.38 4.19
CA ARG A 66 -13.48 -2.69 3.31
C ARG A 66 -13.94 -3.26 1.98
N GLU A 67 -14.85 -4.26 2.00
CA GLU A 67 -15.40 -4.87 0.79
C GLU A 67 -16.20 -3.85 -0.04
N GLU A 68 -17.05 -3.03 0.58
CA GLU A 68 -17.81 -1.97 -0.10
C GLU A 68 -16.89 -0.98 -0.81
N HIS A 69 -15.86 -0.48 -0.13
CA HIS A 69 -14.89 0.44 -0.73
C HIS A 69 -14.02 -0.21 -1.82
N PHE A 70 -13.69 -1.50 -1.66
CA PHE A 70 -13.00 -2.26 -2.68
C PHE A 70 -13.86 -2.42 -3.94
N GLU A 71 -15.13 -2.78 -3.81
CA GLU A 71 -16.05 -2.89 -4.95
C GLU A 71 -16.21 -1.55 -5.66
N LYS A 72 -16.29 -0.46 -4.92
CA LYS A 72 -16.49 0.90 -5.45
C LYS A 72 -15.24 1.47 -6.12
N HIS A 73 -14.07 1.25 -5.57
CA HIS A 73 -12.82 1.90 -5.98
C HIS A 73 -11.70 0.92 -6.31
N GLY A 74 -11.52 -0.13 -5.49
CA GLY A 74 -10.38 -1.03 -5.58
C GLY A 74 -10.31 -1.82 -6.88
N ILE A 75 -11.47 -2.25 -7.41
CA ILE A 75 -11.54 -2.98 -8.68
C ILE A 75 -11.07 -2.08 -9.83
N GLU A 76 -11.54 -0.84 -9.88
CA GLU A 76 -11.13 0.14 -10.90
C GLU A 76 -9.64 0.48 -10.79
N MET A 77 -9.11 0.54 -9.57
CA MET A 77 -7.69 0.75 -9.28
C MET A 77 -6.82 -0.47 -9.62
N GLY A 78 -7.42 -1.62 -9.98
CA GLY A 78 -6.71 -2.82 -10.42
C GLY A 78 -6.30 -3.79 -9.31
N PHE A 79 -6.80 -3.65 -8.09
CA PHE A 79 -6.52 -4.59 -6.99
C PHE A 79 -7.26 -5.91 -7.18
N ALA A 80 -6.61 -7.01 -6.82
CA ALA A 80 -7.19 -8.36 -6.93
C ALA A 80 -8.06 -8.74 -5.72
N SER A 81 -7.94 -8.03 -4.59
CA SER A 81 -8.71 -8.30 -3.37
C SER A 81 -8.84 -7.07 -2.48
N ALA A 82 -9.88 -7.06 -1.65
CA ALA A 82 -10.10 -6.02 -0.65
C ALA A 82 -8.96 -5.92 0.39
N LYS A 83 -8.29 -7.03 0.69
CA LYS A 83 -7.12 -7.03 1.58
C LYS A 83 -5.90 -6.37 0.95
N GLU A 84 -5.66 -6.57 -0.35
CA GLU A 84 -4.59 -5.87 -1.06
C GLU A 84 -4.87 -4.37 -1.17
N TYR A 85 -6.12 -4.00 -1.46
CA TYR A 85 -6.59 -2.62 -1.47
C TYR A 85 -6.38 -1.93 -0.11
N GLU A 86 -6.80 -2.54 1.00
CA GLU A 86 -6.59 -2.03 2.36
C GLU A 86 -5.09 -1.87 2.69
N LYS A 87 -4.27 -2.86 2.34
CA LYS A 87 -2.82 -2.82 2.55
C LYS A 87 -2.16 -1.68 1.75
N ALA A 88 -2.61 -1.44 0.53
CA ALA A 88 -2.12 -0.34 -0.30
C ALA A 88 -2.49 1.02 0.31
N ALA A 89 -3.72 1.21 0.79
CA ALA A 89 -4.12 2.42 1.50
C ALA A 89 -3.24 2.68 2.73
N ALA A 90 -2.96 1.66 3.54
CA ALA A 90 -2.06 1.78 4.69
C ALA A 90 -0.60 2.10 4.28
N ALA A 91 -0.15 1.63 3.12
CA ALA A 91 1.16 1.95 2.57
C ALA A 91 1.27 3.44 2.18
N VAL A 92 0.24 4.01 1.55
CA VAL A 92 0.19 5.47 1.24
C VAL A 92 0.33 6.30 2.51
N VAL A 93 -0.41 5.97 3.58
CA VAL A 93 -0.32 6.68 4.87
C VAL A 93 1.09 6.59 5.49
N SER A 94 1.80 5.51 5.20
CA SER A 94 3.16 5.27 5.73
C SER A 94 4.26 5.84 4.83
N ASP A 95 3.95 6.26 3.61
CA ASP A 95 4.94 6.79 2.66
C ASP A 95 5.36 8.21 3.08
N SER A 96 6.65 8.43 3.29
CA SER A 96 7.20 9.74 3.69
C SER A 96 7.05 10.82 2.61
N ARG A 97 6.71 10.46 1.37
CA ARG A 97 6.45 11.39 0.26
C ARG A 97 5.00 11.82 0.18
N ALA A 98 4.10 11.15 0.91
CA ALA A 98 2.70 11.53 0.94
C ALA A 98 2.54 12.91 1.57
N LEU A 99 1.81 13.78 0.89
CA LEU A 99 1.33 15.02 1.47
C LEU A 99 0.30 14.70 2.55
N HIS A 100 0.31 15.46 3.65
CA HIS A 100 -0.60 15.25 4.77
C HIS A 100 -1.18 16.57 5.26
N LYS A 101 -2.45 16.58 5.58
CA LYS A 101 -3.13 17.65 6.31
C LYS A 101 -4.36 17.11 7.04
N LEU A 102 -4.98 17.96 7.88
CA LEU A 102 -6.28 17.67 8.48
C LEU A 102 -7.40 18.22 7.59
N GLU A 103 -8.47 17.46 7.46
CA GLU A 103 -9.71 17.91 6.82
C GLU A 103 -10.35 19.04 7.64
N LYS A 104 -10.94 20.02 6.95
CA LYS A 104 -11.48 21.22 7.62
C LYS A 104 -12.77 20.97 8.37
N GLU A 105 -13.56 19.99 7.97
CA GLU A 105 -14.91 19.77 8.51
C GLU A 105 -14.88 18.93 9.78
N ASP A 106 -14.21 17.80 9.79
CA ASP A 106 -14.21 16.84 10.91
C ASP A 106 -12.83 16.54 11.48
N GLY A 107 -11.76 17.08 10.88
CA GLY A 107 -10.39 16.94 11.38
C GLY A 107 -9.76 15.59 11.07
N ASP A 108 -10.32 14.84 10.13
CA ASP A 108 -9.72 13.58 9.67
C ASP A 108 -8.35 13.82 9.01
N ASP A 109 -7.48 12.85 9.10
CA ASP A 109 -6.17 12.88 8.45
C ASP A 109 -6.31 12.59 6.94
N VAL A 110 -5.86 13.51 6.11
CA VAL A 110 -5.90 13.40 4.65
C VAL A 110 -4.49 13.19 4.10
N TYR A 111 -4.30 12.13 3.34
CA TYR A 111 -3.03 11.79 2.69
C TYR A 111 -3.18 11.78 1.17
N TYR A 112 -2.16 12.28 0.48
CA TYR A 112 -2.10 12.26 -0.98
C TYR A 112 -0.69 11.97 -1.47
N LEU A 113 -0.53 10.89 -2.23
CA LEU A 113 0.73 10.52 -2.87
C LEU A 113 0.69 10.99 -4.34
N LYS A 114 1.40 12.10 -4.60
CA LYS A 114 1.34 12.79 -5.90
C LYS A 114 1.83 11.93 -7.06
N ASP A 115 2.87 11.12 -6.84
CA ASP A 115 3.51 10.33 -7.90
C ASP A 115 2.56 9.30 -8.51
N THR A 116 1.65 8.75 -7.71
CA THR A 116 0.71 7.67 -8.07
C THR A 116 -0.74 8.15 -8.10
N ASN A 117 -1.00 9.40 -7.74
CA ASN A 117 -2.34 9.97 -7.61
C ASN A 117 -3.22 9.24 -6.60
N GLU A 118 -2.64 8.75 -5.50
CA GLU A 118 -3.34 8.01 -4.47
C GLU A 118 -3.80 8.94 -3.35
N PHE A 119 -5.07 8.80 -2.95
CA PHE A 119 -5.70 9.63 -1.92
C PHE A 119 -6.33 8.75 -0.84
N VAL A 120 -6.01 9.00 0.42
CA VAL A 120 -6.51 8.27 1.59
C VAL A 120 -7.04 9.25 2.62
N ILE A 121 -8.19 8.94 3.22
CA ILE A 121 -8.68 9.59 4.45
C ILE A 121 -8.64 8.58 5.58
N VAL A 122 -8.09 9.01 6.71
CA VAL A 122 -8.08 8.27 7.96
C VAL A 122 -8.85 9.06 9.00
N SER A 123 -9.85 8.43 9.60
CA SER A 123 -10.66 9.06 10.64
C SER A 123 -9.86 9.37 11.90
N THR A 124 -10.31 10.35 12.67
CA THR A 124 -9.70 10.76 13.95
C THR A 124 -9.55 9.62 14.96
N ASP A 125 -10.33 8.54 14.84
CA ASP A 125 -10.22 7.33 15.65
C ASP A 125 -9.34 6.23 15.02
N GLY A 126 -8.62 6.55 13.92
CA GLY A 126 -7.54 5.73 13.38
C GLY A 126 -7.95 4.63 12.40
N TYR A 127 -9.09 4.77 11.71
CA TYR A 127 -9.53 3.83 10.67
C TYR A 127 -9.48 4.46 9.28
N ILE A 128 -9.17 3.66 8.24
CA ILE A 128 -9.32 4.09 6.85
C ILE A 128 -10.78 4.35 6.58
N ARG A 129 -11.10 5.57 6.11
CA ARG A 129 -12.44 5.96 5.66
C ARG A 129 -12.62 5.73 4.18
N THR A 130 -11.61 6.09 3.38
CA THR A 130 -11.65 5.91 1.93
C THR A 130 -10.24 5.87 1.34
N TYR A 131 -10.12 5.25 0.15
CA TYR A 131 -8.91 5.20 -0.65
C TYR A 131 -9.30 5.13 -2.14
N PHE A 132 -8.78 6.05 -2.96
CA PHE A 132 -9.08 6.10 -4.39
C PHE A 132 -8.11 7.02 -5.16
N TYR A 133 -8.24 7.05 -6.49
CA TYR A 133 -7.57 8.00 -7.36
C TYR A 133 -8.48 9.20 -7.66
N PRO A 134 -8.23 10.40 -7.10
CA PRO A 134 -9.06 11.57 -7.39
C PRO A 134 -8.91 12.02 -8.85
N MET A 135 -10.04 12.31 -9.51
CA MET A 135 -10.03 12.77 -10.91
C MET A 135 -9.32 14.12 -11.08
N ASP A 136 -9.43 15.02 -10.08
CA ASP A 136 -8.79 16.33 -10.09
C ASP A 136 -7.37 16.30 -9.47
N GLY A 137 -6.85 15.13 -9.13
CA GLY A 137 -5.49 14.99 -8.60
C GLY A 137 -5.24 15.83 -7.35
N ILE A 138 -4.13 16.59 -7.37
CA ILE A 138 -3.72 17.45 -6.24
C ILE A 138 -4.79 18.49 -5.85
N GLU A 139 -5.56 19.00 -6.81
CA GLU A 139 -6.60 19.98 -6.53
C GLU A 139 -7.72 19.42 -5.65
N TYR A 140 -8.00 18.11 -5.78
CA TYR A 140 -8.93 17.42 -4.88
C TYR A 140 -8.40 17.43 -3.44
N PHE A 141 -7.12 17.07 -3.26
CA PHE A 141 -6.47 17.12 -1.94
C PHE A 141 -6.48 18.52 -1.35
N GLU A 142 -6.20 19.57 -2.14
CA GLU A 142 -6.13 20.96 -1.65
C GLU A 142 -7.48 21.48 -1.13
N ARG A 143 -8.59 20.96 -1.65
CA ARG A 143 -9.94 21.39 -1.26
C ARG A 143 -10.43 20.80 0.08
N GLN A 144 -9.86 19.70 0.56
CA GLN A 144 -10.21 19.06 1.83
C GLN A 144 -9.95 19.94 3.05
#